data_18f5b7f1d701f41e889a74def463e422
#
_entry.id   18f5b7f1d701f41e889a74def463e422
#
_cell.length_a   1.000
_cell.length_b   1.000
_cell.length_c   1.000
_cell.angle_alpha   90.00
_cell.angle_beta   90.00
_cell.angle_gamma   90.00
#
_symmetry.space_group_name_H-M   'P 1'
#
loop_
_entity.id
_entity.type
_entity.pdbx_description
1 polymer ?
#
loop_
_entity_poly.entity_id
_entity_poly.type
_entity_poly.pdbx_seq_one_letter_code
_entity_poly.pdbx_strand_id
1 'polypeptide(L)'
;LALEIQIDAARKINPNVQLGDSVIIPIDIQKFGRIAAQTAKQVVIQGIREAERGAAYDNYASKSQELLTGTVLRVDPTGDMFVRIGQGGEQHDAMLRLSEQIPGQTYQPGDPIRVYVIDVHRSPRGPMVQVSRTHPNVVRRLFELETPEIAEGLVEIRNIAREPGSRSKIAVRAVREDVDPVGACVGPRGGRVGAVVEELHGEKIDIVVWSEEPCEYV
;
A
#
# COMPACT_ATOMS: atom_id res chain seq x y z
N LEU A 1 8.63 -19.66 21.97
CA LEU A 1 8.68 -19.72 23.44
C LEU A 1 7.25 -19.67 23.94
N ALA A 2 6.78 -20.79 24.60
CA ALA A 2 5.50 -20.79 25.26
C ALA A 2 5.59 -19.77 26.42
N LEU A 3 4.86 -18.68 26.30
CA LEU A 3 4.69 -17.66 27.36
C LEU A 3 3.65 -18.11 28.39
N GLU A 4 3.24 -19.39 28.33
CA GLU A 4 2.21 -19.99 29.17
C GLU A 4 2.82 -21.05 30.07
N ILE A 5 2.42 -21.06 31.34
CA ILE A 5 2.81 -22.01 32.35
C ILE A 5 1.57 -22.76 32.84
N GLN A 6 1.70 -24.06 33.12
CA GLN A 6 0.60 -24.84 33.69
C GLN A 6 0.22 -24.31 35.08
N ILE A 7 -1.07 -24.31 35.39
CA ILE A 7 -1.60 -23.71 36.63
C ILE A 7 -1.01 -24.35 37.88
N ASP A 8 -0.71 -25.64 37.84
CA ASP A 8 -0.10 -26.34 38.99
C ASP A 8 1.34 -25.91 39.25
N ALA A 9 2.07 -25.55 38.19
CA ALA A 9 3.40 -24.96 38.30
C ALA A 9 3.35 -23.52 38.76
N ALA A 10 2.35 -22.73 38.28
CA ALA A 10 2.11 -21.35 38.67
C ALA A 10 1.73 -21.23 40.16
N ARG A 11 0.91 -22.15 40.67
CA ARG A 11 0.51 -22.19 42.10
C ARG A 11 1.65 -22.50 43.06
N LYS A 12 2.72 -23.15 42.61
CA LYS A 12 3.93 -23.33 43.41
C LYS A 12 4.70 -22.05 43.64
N ILE A 13 4.50 -21.05 42.76
CA ILE A 13 5.17 -19.74 42.84
C ILE A 13 4.24 -18.75 43.57
N ASN A 14 2.97 -18.74 43.23
CA ASN A 14 1.94 -17.93 43.87
C ASN A 14 0.65 -18.76 44.06
N PRO A 15 0.33 -19.17 45.30
CA PRO A 15 -0.80 -20.06 45.59
C PRO A 15 -2.17 -19.49 45.18
N ASN A 16 -2.32 -18.17 45.07
CA ASN A 16 -3.57 -17.49 44.78
C ASN A 16 -3.83 -17.24 43.30
N VAL A 17 -2.97 -17.76 42.41
CA VAL A 17 -3.08 -17.54 40.95
C VAL A 17 -4.29 -18.25 40.34
N GLN A 18 -5.00 -17.58 39.46
CA GLN A 18 -6.12 -18.10 38.69
C GLN A 18 -5.73 -18.26 37.21
N LEU A 19 -6.57 -18.98 36.45
CA LEU A 19 -6.39 -19.12 35.00
C LEU A 19 -6.53 -17.76 34.32
N GLY A 20 -5.50 -17.41 33.53
CA GLY A 20 -5.42 -16.12 32.84
C GLY A 20 -4.59 -15.05 33.57
N ASP A 21 -4.15 -15.33 34.81
CA ASP A 21 -3.28 -14.42 35.55
C ASP A 21 -1.83 -14.49 35.05
N SER A 22 -1.11 -13.39 35.22
CA SER A 22 0.34 -13.31 34.93
C SER A 22 1.15 -13.65 36.18
N VAL A 23 2.12 -14.55 36.04
CA VAL A 23 3.04 -14.94 37.13
C VAL A 23 4.44 -14.41 36.81
N ILE A 24 4.99 -13.63 37.75
CA ILE A 24 6.37 -13.14 37.67
C ILE A 24 7.30 -14.21 38.27
N ILE A 25 8.17 -14.77 37.44
CA ILE A 25 9.19 -15.74 37.86
C ILE A 25 10.50 -14.97 38.06
N PRO A 26 11.00 -14.83 39.31
CA PRO A 26 12.30 -14.20 39.53
C PRO A 26 13.40 -15.13 38.99
N ILE A 27 14.22 -14.59 38.10
CA ILE A 27 15.37 -15.31 37.52
C ILE A 27 16.63 -14.85 38.24
N ASP A 28 17.35 -15.80 38.83
CA ASP A 28 18.64 -15.52 39.47
C ASP A 28 19.72 -15.24 38.41
N ILE A 29 20.08 -13.97 38.25
CA ILE A 29 21.02 -13.48 37.24
C ILE A 29 22.43 -14.07 37.44
N GLN A 30 22.82 -14.51 38.63
CA GLN A 30 24.15 -15.07 38.89
C GLN A 30 24.36 -16.42 38.21
N LYS A 31 23.30 -17.14 37.81
CA LYS A 31 23.36 -18.39 37.06
C LYS A 31 23.46 -18.24 35.54
N PHE A 32 23.36 -17.01 35.05
CA PHE A 32 23.46 -16.75 33.61
C PHE A 32 24.93 -16.68 33.16
N GLY A 33 25.42 -17.74 32.55
CA GLY A 33 26.70 -17.70 31.84
C GLY A 33 26.67 -16.77 30.63
N ARG A 34 27.83 -16.36 30.09
CA ARG A 34 27.97 -15.49 28.90
C ARG A 34 27.10 -15.94 27.70
N ILE A 35 26.98 -17.26 27.50
CA ILE A 35 26.21 -17.83 26.39
C ILE A 35 24.71 -17.56 26.57
N ALA A 36 24.17 -17.71 27.79
CA ALA A 36 22.78 -17.43 28.09
C ALA A 36 22.45 -15.93 27.91
N ALA A 37 23.36 -15.03 28.31
CA ALA A 37 23.19 -13.60 28.12
C ALA A 37 23.21 -13.22 26.63
N GLN A 38 24.07 -13.81 25.81
CA GLN A 38 24.09 -13.59 24.36
C GLN A 38 22.83 -14.11 23.68
N THR A 39 22.36 -15.31 24.09
CA THR A 39 21.11 -15.89 23.55
C THR A 39 19.90 -15.03 23.93
N ALA A 40 19.81 -14.56 25.19
CA ALA A 40 18.76 -13.67 25.62
C ALA A 40 18.75 -12.35 24.82
N LYS A 41 19.91 -11.75 24.60
CA LYS A 41 20.04 -10.55 23.74
C LYS A 41 19.54 -10.82 22.32
N GLN A 42 19.91 -11.95 21.71
CA GLN A 42 19.46 -12.30 20.37
C GLN A 42 17.95 -12.48 20.30
N VAL A 43 17.34 -13.17 21.28
CA VAL A 43 15.88 -13.39 21.36
C VAL A 43 15.14 -12.06 21.49
N VAL A 44 15.63 -11.16 22.36
CA VAL A 44 15.02 -9.81 22.52
C VAL A 44 15.12 -9.02 21.23
N ILE A 45 16.30 -8.97 20.59
CA ILE A 45 16.47 -8.26 19.31
C ILE A 45 15.58 -8.86 18.23
N GLN A 46 15.46 -10.18 18.16
CA GLN A 46 14.58 -10.86 17.21
C GLN A 46 13.12 -10.52 17.47
N GLY A 47 12.66 -10.53 18.74
CA GLY A 47 11.31 -10.16 19.11
C GLY A 47 10.97 -8.70 18.74
N ILE A 48 11.89 -7.77 18.97
CA ILE A 48 11.74 -6.36 18.55
C ILE A 48 11.59 -6.28 17.02
N ARG A 49 12.47 -6.92 16.27
CA ARG A 49 12.41 -6.94 14.80
C ARG A 49 11.13 -7.57 14.25
N GLU A 50 10.61 -8.61 14.91
CA GLU A 50 9.33 -9.21 14.55
C GLU A 50 8.16 -8.27 14.80
N ALA A 51 8.16 -7.57 15.93
CA ALA A 51 7.15 -6.57 16.25
C ALA A 51 7.18 -5.39 15.27
N GLU A 52 8.37 -4.86 14.95
CA GLU A 52 8.55 -3.79 13.94
C GLU A 52 8.05 -4.23 12.56
N ARG A 53 8.35 -5.47 12.13
CA ARG A 53 7.88 -6.02 10.85
C ARG A 53 6.36 -6.23 10.84
N GLY A 54 5.78 -6.66 11.95
CA GLY A 54 4.34 -6.78 12.11
C GLY A 54 3.64 -5.43 11.97
N ALA A 55 4.10 -4.43 12.71
CA ALA A 55 3.56 -3.07 12.62
C ALA A 55 3.71 -2.46 11.22
N ALA A 56 4.85 -2.66 10.56
CA ALA A 56 5.06 -2.22 9.19
C ALA A 56 4.10 -2.93 8.20
N TYR A 57 3.90 -4.24 8.36
CA TYR A 57 2.93 -4.98 7.55
C TYR A 57 1.52 -4.42 7.72
N ASP A 58 1.05 -4.22 8.96
CA ASP A 58 -0.29 -3.73 9.24
C ASP A 58 -0.50 -2.30 8.70
N ASN A 59 0.51 -1.44 8.77
CA ASN A 59 0.49 -0.10 8.18
C ASN A 59 0.33 -0.14 6.66
N TYR A 60 1.07 -1.01 5.94
CA TYR A 60 0.94 -1.08 4.48
C TYR A 60 -0.25 -1.91 4.03
N ALA A 61 -0.71 -2.90 4.81
CA ALA A 61 -1.94 -3.62 4.55
C ALA A 61 -3.16 -2.70 4.61
N SER A 62 -3.19 -1.74 5.54
CA SER A 62 -4.25 -0.72 5.60
C SER A 62 -4.23 0.24 4.41
N LYS A 63 -3.07 0.45 3.78
CA LYS A 63 -2.88 1.26 2.57
C LYS A 63 -2.99 0.45 1.27
N SER A 64 -3.44 -0.82 1.36
CA SER A 64 -3.76 -1.61 0.18
C SER A 64 -4.83 -0.88 -0.65
N GLN A 65 -4.69 -0.90 -1.97
CA GLN A 65 -5.54 -0.19 -2.91
C GLN A 65 -5.44 1.35 -2.87
N GLU A 66 -4.40 1.90 -2.26
CA GLU A 66 -4.10 3.32 -2.28
C GLU A 66 -3.01 3.67 -3.31
N LEU A 67 -3.01 4.92 -3.75
CA LEU A 67 -1.95 5.51 -4.56
C LEU A 67 -0.92 6.16 -3.64
N LEU A 68 0.31 5.68 -3.66
CA LEU A 68 1.39 6.20 -2.85
C LEU A 68 2.45 6.88 -3.71
N THR A 69 3.04 7.94 -3.18
CA THR A 69 4.22 8.56 -3.79
C THR A 69 5.47 7.90 -3.22
N GLY A 70 6.39 7.55 -4.10
CA GLY A 70 7.67 6.97 -3.74
C GLY A 70 8.82 7.54 -4.56
N THR A 71 10.01 7.03 -4.33
CA THR A 71 11.22 7.38 -5.08
C THR A 71 11.84 6.10 -5.62
N VAL A 72 12.20 6.10 -6.88
CA VAL A 72 12.90 4.98 -7.52
C VAL A 72 14.28 4.81 -6.88
N LEU A 73 14.58 3.61 -6.40
CA LEU A 73 15.87 3.29 -5.79
C LEU A 73 16.85 2.71 -6.79
N ARG A 74 16.39 1.70 -7.50
CA ARG A 74 17.19 0.96 -8.47
C ARG A 74 16.29 0.18 -9.42
N VAL A 75 16.86 -0.18 -10.54
CA VAL A 75 16.27 -1.11 -11.51
C VAL A 75 17.18 -2.34 -11.56
N ASP A 76 16.60 -3.52 -11.41
CA ASP A 76 17.33 -4.78 -11.48
C ASP A 76 17.63 -5.15 -12.95
N PRO A 77 18.62 -6.03 -13.21
CA PRO A 77 18.90 -6.53 -14.56
C PRO A 77 17.72 -7.23 -15.23
N THR A 78 16.75 -7.71 -14.45
CA THR A 78 15.48 -8.29 -14.93
C THR A 78 14.48 -7.25 -15.40
N GLY A 79 14.74 -5.96 -15.15
CA GLY A 79 13.84 -4.86 -15.43
C GLY A 79 12.87 -4.54 -14.29
N ASP A 80 12.85 -5.33 -13.22
CA ASP A 80 12.05 -5.03 -12.04
C ASP A 80 12.62 -3.81 -11.30
N MET A 81 11.73 -2.96 -10.81
CA MET A 81 12.09 -1.69 -10.18
C MET A 81 11.77 -1.74 -8.69
N PHE A 82 12.68 -1.22 -7.87
CA PHE A 82 12.46 -1.02 -6.44
C PHE A 82 12.16 0.44 -6.18
N VAL A 83 11.05 0.70 -5.50
CA VAL A 83 10.54 2.02 -5.18
C VAL A 83 10.48 2.17 -3.67
N ARG A 84 11.08 3.21 -3.13
CA ARG A 84 10.95 3.55 -1.72
C ARG A 84 9.67 4.32 -1.49
N ILE A 85 8.76 3.76 -0.72
CA ILE A 85 7.48 4.34 -0.34
C ILE A 85 7.46 4.70 1.15
N GLY A 86 6.63 5.67 1.53
CA GLY A 86 6.54 6.18 2.90
C GLY A 86 7.46 7.36 3.17
N GLN A 87 7.37 7.93 4.38
CA GLN A 87 8.13 9.09 4.80
C GLN A 87 8.82 8.86 6.15
N GLY A 88 9.96 9.50 6.37
CA GLY A 88 10.69 9.44 7.64
C GLY A 88 11.17 8.03 8.00
N GLY A 89 10.90 7.59 9.21
CA GLY A 89 11.31 6.27 9.73
C GLY A 89 10.46 5.09 9.26
N GLU A 90 9.35 5.35 8.56
CA GLU A 90 8.42 4.34 8.05
C GLU A 90 8.61 4.03 6.56
N GLN A 91 9.82 4.25 6.06
CA GLN A 91 10.15 3.95 4.66
C GLN A 91 10.31 2.46 4.43
N HIS A 92 9.70 1.95 3.35
CA HIS A 92 9.86 0.57 2.90
C HIS A 92 10.07 0.49 1.40
N ASP A 93 10.77 -0.55 0.98
CA ASP A 93 11.03 -0.81 -0.43
C ASP A 93 9.87 -1.65 -1.00
N ALA A 94 9.18 -1.10 -1.99
CA ALA A 94 8.14 -1.76 -2.76
C ALA A 94 8.70 -2.26 -4.09
N MET A 95 8.13 -3.35 -4.61
CA MET A 95 8.54 -3.94 -5.87
C MET A 95 7.53 -3.61 -6.97
N LEU A 96 8.00 -2.90 -8.00
CA LEU A 96 7.29 -2.63 -9.24
C LEU A 96 7.84 -3.55 -10.33
N ARG A 97 7.15 -4.66 -10.59
CA ARG A 97 7.56 -5.64 -11.60
C ARG A 97 7.54 -5.01 -12.99
N LEU A 98 8.35 -5.52 -13.90
CA LEU A 98 8.39 -5.08 -15.30
C LEU A 98 7.00 -5.14 -15.96
N SER A 99 6.20 -6.18 -15.68
CA SER A 99 4.81 -6.30 -16.15
C SER A 99 3.84 -5.25 -15.64
N GLU A 100 4.19 -4.62 -14.52
CA GLU A 100 3.39 -3.59 -13.86
C GLU A 100 3.88 -2.17 -14.16
N GLN A 101 4.89 -2.04 -15.01
CA GLN A 101 5.41 -0.76 -15.51
C GLN A 101 4.71 -0.40 -16.82
N ILE A 102 4.47 0.90 -17.02
CA ILE A 102 3.89 1.38 -18.27
C ILE A 102 4.93 1.25 -19.39
N PRO A 103 4.61 0.59 -20.51
CA PRO A 103 5.54 0.45 -21.62
C PRO A 103 6.04 1.81 -22.13
N GLY A 104 7.35 1.91 -22.39
CA GLY A 104 7.97 3.12 -22.90
C GLY A 104 8.32 4.18 -21.86
N GLN A 105 7.92 4.02 -20.59
CA GLN A 105 8.38 4.86 -19.51
C GLN A 105 9.71 4.36 -18.95
N THR A 106 10.67 5.26 -18.81
CA THR A 106 11.99 4.99 -18.22
C THR A 106 12.18 5.87 -17.00
N TYR A 107 12.62 5.26 -15.92
CA TYR A 107 12.90 5.96 -14.66
C TYR A 107 14.34 5.78 -14.26
N GLN A 108 14.91 6.80 -13.64
CA GLN A 108 16.24 6.74 -13.07
C GLN A 108 16.18 6.68 -11.53
N PRO A 109 17.20 6.13 -10.89
CA PRO A 109 17.31 6.22 -9.44
C PRO A 109 17.24 7.68 -8.96
N GLY A 110 16.34 7.94 -8.01
CA GLY A 110 16.04 9.28 -7.50
C GLY A 110 14.77 9.91 -8.04
N ASP A 111 14.20 9.40 -9.14
CA ASP A 111 12.99 9.96 -9.71
C ASP A 111 11.78 9.72 -8.78
N PRO A 112 10.92 10.73 -8.61
CA PRO A 112 9.65 10.55 -7.92
C PRO A 112 8.69 9.74 -8.81
N ILE A 113 7.91 8.86 -8.18
CA ILE A 113 6.96 8.02 -8.89
C ILE A 113 5.72 7.80 -8.01
N ARG A 114 4.53 7.87 -8.62
CA ARG A 114 3.27 7.46 -7.96
C ARG A 114 2.95 6.03 -8.33
N VAL A 115 2.68 5.20 -7.34
CA VAL A 115 2.44 3.77 -7.51
C VAL A 115 1.20 3.33 -6.73
N TYR A 116 0.42 2.44 -7.32
CA TYR A 116 -0.76 1.86 -6.69
C TYR A 116 -0.38 0.56 -5.97
N VAL A 117 -0.77 0.41 -4.71
CA VAL A 117 -0.50 -0.79 -3.92
C VAL A 117 -1.48 -1.89 -4.32
N ILE A 118 -0.97 -2.95 -4.96
CA ILE A 118 -1.77 -4.11 -5.35
C ILE A 118 -1.96 -5.04 -4.15
N ASP A 119 -0.84 -5.40 -3.51
CA ASP A 119 -0.82 -6.41 -2.47
C ASP A 119 0.35 -6.23 -1.51
N VAL A 120 0.17 -6.73 -0.29
CA VAL A 120 1.18 -6.69 0.76
C VAL A 120 1.34 -8.07 1.37
N HIS A 121 2.51 -8.68 1.20
CA HIS A 121 2.81 -10.00 1.73
C HIS A 121 3.77 -9.94 2.91
N ARG A 122 3.60 -10.86 3.86
CA ARG A 122 4.59 -11.07 4.93
C ARG A 122 5.78 -11.85 4.38
N SER A 123 6.99 -11.35 4.61
CA SER A 123 8.22 -12.06 4.30
C SER A 123 9.17 -12.08 5.51
N PRO A 124 10.10 -13.03 5.56
CA PRO A 124 11.10 -13.10 6.65
C PRO A 124 11.99 -11.86 6.78
N ARG A 125 12.07 -11.05 5.71
CA ARG A 125 12.86 -9.81 5.69
C ARG A 125 12.05 -8.55 5.98
N GLY A 126 10.72 -8.66 6.11
CA GLY A 126 9.78 -7.54 6.31
C GLY A 126 8.60 -7.61 5.33
N PRO A 127 7.66 -6.66 5.35
CA PRO A 127 6.57 -6.63 4.39
C PRO A 127 7.12 -6.49 2.97
N MET A 128 6.59 -7.32 2.05
CA MET A 128 6.84 -7.18 0.62
C MET A 128 5.63 -6.50 0.00
N VAL A 129 5.77 -5.24 -0.36
CA VAL A 129 4.72 -4.44 -0.99
C VAL A 129 4.86 -4.56 -2.50
N GLN A 130 3.82 -5.05 -3.16
CA GLN A 130 3.73 -5.10 -4.63
C GLN A 130 2.93 -3.91 -5.12
N VAL A 131 3.50 -3.20 -6.09
CA VAL A 131 2.89 -1.98 -6.62
C VAL A 131 2.76 -2.05 -8.14
N SER A 132 1.85 -1.25 -8.68
CA SER A 132 1.55 -1.20 -10.12
C SER A 132 1.41 0.24 -10.60
N ARG A 133 1.74 0.44 -11.88
CA ARG A 133 1.37 1.61 -12.67
C ARG A 133 0.41 1.27 -13.82
N THR A 134 0.22 -0.02 -14.09
CA THR A 134 -0.68 -0.51 -15.16
C THR A 134 -2.10 -0.74 -14.69
N HIS A 135 -2.31 -0.94 -13.39
CA HIS A 135 -3.62 -1.25 -12.84
C HIS A 135 -4.65 -0.13 -13.11
N PRO A 136 -5.91 -0.45 -13.54
CA PRO A 136 -6.93 0.56 -13.83
C PRO A 136 -7.20 1.54 -12.69
N ASN A 137 -7.11 1.07 -11.45
CA ASN A 137 -7.32 1.91 -10.27
C ASN A 137 -6.25 3.00 -10.08
N VAL A 138 -5.11 2.95 -10.78
CA VAL A 138 -4.18 4.10 -10.83
C VAL A 138 -4.91 5.33 -11.37
N VAL A 139 -5.64 5.17 -12.48
CA VAL A 139 -6.43 6.25 -13.09
C VAL A 139 -7.52 6.72 -12.13
N ARG A 140 -8.25 5.78 -11.49
CA ARG A 140 -9.28 6.10 -10.50
C ARG A 140 -8.73 6.98 -9.38
N ARG A 141 -7.63 6.56 -8.76
CA ARG A 141 -7.02 7.28 -7.64
C ARG A 141 -6.46 8.64 -8.04
N LEU A 142 -5.92 8.77 -9.25
CA LEU A 142 -5.48 10.05 -9.79
C LEU A 142 -6.67 11.02 -9.94
N PHE A 143 -7.80 10.56 -10.48
CA PHE A 143 -9.00 11.39 -10.56
C PHE A 143 -9.59 11.74 -9.19
N GLU A 144 -9.53 10.85 -8.20
CA GLU A 144 -9.94 11.16 -6.83
C GLU A 144 -9.09 12.26 -6.20
N LEU A 145 -7.80 12.36 -6.55
CA LEU A 145 -6.92 13.44 -6.09
C LEU A 145 -7.17 14.77 -6.81
N GLU A 146 -7.44 14.73 -8.11
CA GLU A 146 -7.56 15.95 -8.93
C GLU A 146 -9.01 16.50 -9.00
N THR A 147 -10.02 15.69 -8.65
CA THR A 147 -11.44 16.01 -8.79
C THR A 147 -12.14 15.99 -7.43
N PRO A 148 -12.37 17.14 -6.79
CA PRO A 148 -13.04 17.20 -5.49
C PRO A 148 -14.42 16.55 -5.49
N GLU A 149 -15.18 16.67 -6.58
CA GLU A 149 -16.52 16.09 -6.72
C GLU A 149 -16.51 14.55 -6.66
N ILE A 150 -15.40 13.91 -7.05
CA ILE A 150 -15.21 12.47 -6.87
C ILE A 150 -14.85 12.15 -5.42
N ALA A 151 -13.94 12.94 -4.82
CA ALA A 151 -13.53 12.77 -3.44
C ALA A 151 -14.70 12.96 -2.46
N GLU A 152 -15.64 13.84 -2.76
CA GLU A 152 -16.86 14.12 -2.00
C GLU A 152 -17.99 13.13 -2.30
N GLY A 153 -17.81 12.21 -3.27
CA GLY A 153 -18.81 11.22 -3.66
C GLY A 153 -19.99 11.79 -4.46
N LEU A 154 -19.87 13.00 -5.04
CA LEU A 154 -20.87 13.61 -5.91
C LEU A 154 -20.81 13.04 -7.34
N VAL A 155 -19.63 12.59 -7.75
CA VAL A 155 -19.37 11.91 -9.01
C VAL A 155 -18.71 10.57 -8.74
N GLU A 156 -19.19 9.50 -9.37
CA GLU A 156 -18.65 8.16 -9.26
C GLU A 156 -18.01 7.72 -10.57
N ILE A 157 -16.82 7.14 -10.49
CA ILE A 157 -16.23 6.40 -11.62
C ILE A 157 -16.77 4.97 -11.56
N ARG A 158 -17.65 4.62 -12.49
CA ARG A 158 -18.31 3.32 -12.54
C ARG A 158 -17.42 2.28 -13.20
N ASN A 159 -16.88 2.58 -14.37
CA ASN A 159 -16.06 1.66 -15.15
C ASN A 159 -14.81 2.34 -15.65
N ILE A 160 -13.74 1.56 -15.80
CA ILE A 160 -12.49 1.98 -16.41
C ILE A 160 -12.04 0.87 -17.37
N ALA A 161 -11.84 1.21 -18.62
CA ALA A 161 -11.16 0.39 -19.61
C ALA A 161 -9.83 1.04 -19.94
N ARG A 162 -8.70 0.35 -19.72
CA ARG A 162 -7.37 0.93 -19.80
C ARG A 162 -6.42 0.08 -20.62
N GLU A 163 -5.74 0.72 -21.53
CA GLU A 163 -4.54 0.24 -22.22
C GLU A 163 -3.36 1.10 -21.75
N PRO A 164 -2.57 0.60 -20.76
CA PRO A 164 -1.56 1.41 -20.08
C PRO A 164 -0.54 2.02 -21.05
N GLY A 165 -0.32 3.33 -20.92
CA GLY A 165 0.59 4.10 -21.78
C GLY A 165 0.02 4.49 -23.14
N SER A 166 -1.17 4.00 -23.50
CA SER A 166 -1.85 4.31 -24.76
C SER A 166 -3.11 5.15 -24.52
N ARG A 167 -4.14 4.52 -23.98
CA ARG A 167 -5.45 5.15 -23.83
C ARG A 167 -6.25 4.55 -22.68
N SER A 168 -6.99 5.40 -21.99
CA SER A 168 -7.99 5.01 -21.00
C SER A 168 -9.35 5.61 -21.32
N LYS A 169 -10.41 4.83 -21.13
CA LYS A 169 -11.79 5.32 -21.09
C LYS A 169 -12.34 5.17 -19.69
N ILE A 170 -12.91 6.23 -19.15
CA ILE A 170 -13.59 6.22 -17.86
C ILE A 170 -15.07 6.56 -18.06
N ALA A 171 -15.94 5.74 -17.46
CA ALA A 171 -17.38 5.98 -17.44
C ALA A 171 -17.74 6.55 -16.06
N VAL A 172 -18.28 7.76 -16.04
CA VAL A 172 -18.59 8.53 -14.85
C VAL A 172 -20.10 8.79 -14.73
N ARG A 173 -20.60 8.78 -13.49
CA ARG A 173 -22.00 9.06 -13.17
C ARG A 173 -22.08 10.13 -12.08
N ALA A 174 -22.97 11.07 -12.24
CA ALA A 174 -23.35 11.97 -11.17
C ALA A 174 -24.33 11.26 -10.21
N VAL A 175 -24.12 11.44 -8.91
CA VAL A 175 -25.06 10.97 -7.87
C VAL A 175 -26.26 11.91 -7.76
N ARG A 176 -26.06 13.19 -8.11
CA ARG A 176 -27.09 14.24 -8.11
C ARG A 176 -27.28 14.78 -9.52
N GLU A 177 -28.53 15.10 -9.87
CA GLU A 177 -28.89 15.60 -11.21
C GLU A 177 -28.31 16.98 -11.55
N ASP A 178 -27.95 17.78 -10.54
CA ASP A 178 -27.41 19.11 -10.69
C ASP A 178 -25.89 19.15 -10.95
N VAL A 179 -25.22 17.99 -11.01
CA VAL A 179 -23.78 17.88 -11.22
C VAL A 179 -23.49 17.32 -12.61
N ASP A 180 -22.65 18.03 -13.39
CA ASP A 180 -22.11 17.51 -14.65
C ASP A 180 -20.88 16.62 -14.34
N PRO A 181 -20.99 15.27 -14.48
CA PRO A 181 -19.91 14.37 -14.13
C PRO A 181 -18.71 14.46 -15.08
N VAL A 182 -18.94 14.77 -16.35
CA VAL A 182 -17.87 14.91 -17.34
C VAL A 182 -17.13 16.23 -17.13
N GLY A 183 -17.88 17.33 -16.98
CA GLY A 183 -17.32 18.65 -16.72
C GLY A 183 -16.50 18.69 -15.43
N ALA A 184 -16.95 18.02 -14.38
CA ALA A 184 -16.22 17.89 -13.12
C ALA A 184 -14.84 17.21 -13.31
N CYS A 185 -14.79 16.11 -14.05
CA CYS A 185 -13.55 15.40 -14.33
C CYS A 185 -12.61 16.13 -15.30
N VAL A 186 -13.15 16.80 -16.30
CA VAL A 186 -12.37 17.61 -17.25
C VAL A 186 -11.76 18.81 -16.56
N GLY A 187 -12.55 19.47 -15.74
CA GLY A 187 -12.15 20.67 -15.01
C GLY A 187 -11.99 21.93 -15.88
N PRO A 188 -11.69 23.08 -15.28
CA PRO A 188 -11.52 24.34 -16.00
C PRO A 188 -10.44 24.22 -17.08
N ARG A 189 -10.81 24.47 -18.33
CA ARG A 189 -9.91 24.40 -19.52
C ARG A 189 -9.20 23.06 -19.68
N GLY A 190 -9.76 21.95 -19.16
CA GLY A 190 -9.13 20.63 -19.21
C GLY A 190 -8.00 20.45 -18.19
N GLY A 191 -7.90 21.30 -17.17
CA GLY A 191 -6.77 21.31 -16.24
C GLY A 191 -6.68 20.03 -15.41
N ARG A 192 -7.83 19.51 -14.93
CA ARG A 192 -7.84 18.29 -14.10
C ARG A 192 -7.47 17.04 -14.90
N VAL A 193 -8.13 16.80 -16.00
CA VAL A 193 -7.78 15.67 -16.89
C VAL A 193 -6.36 15.81 -17.43
N GLY A 194 -5.91 17.05 -17.72
CA GLY A 194 -4.54 17.34 -18.14
C GLY A 194 -3.50 16.93 -17.11
N ALA A 195 -3.73 17.20 -15.82
CA ALA A 195 -2.83 16.78 -14.74
C ALA A 195 -2.72 15.24 -14.64
N VAL A 196 -3.83 14.51 -14.82
CA VAL A 196 -3.83 13.05 -14.85
C VAL A 196 -3.08 12.51 -16.08
N VAL A 197 -3.29 13.11 -17.25
CA VAL A 197 -2.57 12.77 -18.50
C VAL A 197 -1.07 13.01 -18.35
N GLU A 198 -0.66 14.10 -17.72
CA GLU A 198 0.75 14.42 -17.45
C GLU A 198 1.39 13.38 -16.51
N GLU A 199 0.73 13.05 -15.41
CA GLU A 199 1.20 12.01 -14.48
C GLU A 199 1.37 10.65 -15.18
N LEU A 200 0.51 10.33 -16.14
CA LEU A 200 0.56 9.10 -16.93
C LEU A 200 1.44 9.21 -18.19
N HIS A 201 2.24 10.29 -18.31
CA HIS A 201 3.19 10.53 -19.40
C HIS A 201 2.54 10.55 -20.77
N GLY A 202 1.36 11.14 -20.89
CA GLY A 202 0.66 11.36 -22.15
C GLY A 202 -0.35 10.27 -22.52
N GLU A 203 -0.70 9.36 -21.61
CA GLU A 203 -1.79 8.40 -21.81
C GLU A 203 -3.10 9.18 -22.06
N LYS A 204 -3.76 8.93 -23.22
CA LYS A 204 -4.98 9.61 -23.60
C LYS A 204 -6.16 9.18 -22.73
N ILE A 205 -6.97 10.12 -22.26
CA ILE A 205 -8.10 9.82 -21.38
C ILE A 205 -9.38 10.32 -22.03
N ASP A 206 -10.32 9.41 -22.27
CA ASP A 206 -11.68 9.73 -22.70
C ASP A 206 -12.63 9.58 -21.52
N ILE A 207 -13.47 10.58 -21.31
CA ILE A 207 -14.45 10.61 -20.23
C ILE A 207 -15.84 10.53 -20.87
N VAL A 208 -16.63 9.53 -20.46
CA VAL A 208 -17.99 9.32 -20.97
C VAL A 208 -18.98 9.24 -19.83
N VAL A 209 -20.22 9.65 -20.08
CA VAL A 209 -21.30 9.46 -19.09
C VAL A 209 -21.65 7.98 -19.04
N TRP A 210 -21.73 7.43 -17.83
CA TRP A 210 -22.14 6.05 -17.62
C TRP A 210 -23.65 5.88 -17.82
N SER A 211 -24.08 4.83 -18.51
CA SER A 211 -25.46 4.39 -18.62
C SER A 211 -25.61 2.92 -18.21
N GLU A 212 -26.80 2.52 -17.78
CA GLU A 212 -27.15 1.10 -17.52
C GLU A 212 -27.15 0.30 -18.82
N GLU A 213 -27.43 0.95 -19.95
CA GLU A 213 -27.39 0.37 -21.28
C GLU A 213 -25.99 0.49 -21.89
N PRO A 214 -25.22 -0.63 -22.02
CA PRO A 214 -23.84 -0.58 -22.53
C PRO A 214 -23.72 0.05 -23.94
N CYS A 215 -24.75 -0.11 -24.78
CA CYS A 215 -24.78 0.44 -26.12
C CYS A 215 -24.81 1.98 -26.17
N GLU A 216 -25.11 2.65 -25.07
CA GLU A 216 -25.16 4.11 -25.01
C GLU A 216 -23.82 4.77 -24.72
N TYR A 217 -22.86 4.03 -24.09
CA TYR A 217 -21.58 4.61 -23.70
C TYR A 217 -20.33 3.89 -24.21
N VAL A 218 -20.50 2.82 -25.02
CA VAL A 218 -19.37 2.08 -25.64
C VAL A 218 -19.01 2.61 -27.04
#